data_e61bb344c9a189a8558f7720b9d5c943
#
_entry.id   e61bb344c9a189a8558f7720b9d5c943
#
_cell.length_a   1.000
_cell.length_b   1.000
_cell.length_c   1.000
_cell.angle_alpha   90.00
_cell.angle_beta   90.00
_cell.angle_gamma   90.00
#
_symmetry.space_group_name_H-M   'P 1'
#
loop_
_entity.id
_entity.type
_entity.pdbx_description
1 polymer ?
#
loop_
_entity_poly.entity_id
_entity_poly.type
_entity_poly.pdbx_seq_one_letter_code
_entity_poly.pdbx_strand_id
1 'polypeptide(L)'
;VISEATVNILAESPRKQLGKIQETNYMPLDATAPGIDALLLTTVLQLELSDRDLRVADKRYQYIPEHLQRPTSRLRHLMDTAAIYPQGSRAIGATIVVGTGEDRFDLDAILEFNRPAGWTPGNVLDELYEAFKGFPDVKKIERCTRCIQLQFAFMHLDVTPMDPAREPRPERVGQIFHSPDHGPDEC
;
A
#
# COMPACT_ATOMS: atom_id res chain seq x y z
N VAL A 1 7.85 -24.58 20.50
CA VAL A 1 7.86 -23.21 21.02
C VAL A 1 7.81 -22.33 19.78
N ILE A 2 6.62 -21.83 19.46
CA ILE A 2 6.40 -20.97 18.30
C ILE A 2 6.84 -19.57 18.75
N SER A 3 7.89 -19.05 18.14
CA SER A 3 8.28 -17.65 18.31
C SER A 3 7.22 -16.78 17.62
N GLU A 4 6.52 -15.97 18.40
CA GLU A 4 5.68 -14.89 17.86
C GLU A 4 6.62 -13.85 17.22
N ALA A 5 6.88 -14.01 15.92
CA ALA A 5 7.46 -12.94 15.11
C ALA A 5 6.40 -11.84 14.97
N THR A 6 6.51 -10.82 15.79
CA THR A 6 5.65 -9.65 15.76
C THR A 6 5.91 -8.89 14.47
N VAL A 7 5.08 -9.12 13.46
CA VAL A 7 5.02 -8.24 12.29
C VAL A 7 4.53 -6.88 12.77
N ASN A 8 5.43 -5.93 12.90
CA ASN A 8 5.09 -4.57 13.29
C ASN A 8 4.30 -3.88 12.18
N ILE A 9 2.98 -4.03 12.23
CA ILE A 9 2.06 -3.22 11.43
C ILE A 9 1.95 -1.86 12.13
N LEU A 10 2.87 -0.96 11.83
CA LEU A 10 2.79 0.43 12.26
C LEU A 10 1.83 1.18 11.33
N ALA A 11 0.54 1.00 11.52
CA ALA A 11 -0.48 1.87 10.98
C ALA A 11 -1.33 2.40 12.15
N GLU A 12 -0.79 3.34 12.91
CA GLU A 12 -1.68 4.23 13.65
C GLU A 12 -2.45 5.07 12.63
N SER A 13 -3.76 4.91 12.66
CA SER A 13 -4.68 5.66 11.80
C SER A 13 -4.41 7.17 11.93
N PRO A 14 -4.24 7.91 10.83
CA PRO A 14 -4.04 9.37 10.83
C PRO A 14 -5.11 10.13 11.61
N ARG A 15 -6.30 9.57 11.78
CA ARG A 15 -7.40 10.18 12.56
C ARG A 15 -7.07 10.41 14.05
N LYS A 16 -6.12 9.68 14.64
CA LYS A 16 -5.70 9.93 16.03
C LYS A 16 -4.75 11.12 16.17
N GLN A 17 -4.11 11.55 15.10
CA GLN A 17 -3.24 12.72 15.10
C GLN A 17 -3.99 14.04 14.82
N LEU A 18 -5.18 13.99 14.20
CA LEU A 18 -6.00 15.19 13.96
C LEU A 18 -6.50 15.89 15.24
N GLY A 19 -6.48 15.23 16.39
CA GLY A 19 -6.86 15.82 17.67
C GLY A 19 -5.85 16.82 18.27
N LYS A 20 -4.71 17.07 17.62
CA LYS A 20 -3.65 17.99 18.07
C LYS A 20 -3.16 19.00 17.02
N ILE A 21 -3.94 19.21 15.98
CA ILE A 21 -3.69 20.36 15.11
C ILE A 21 -4.06 21.58 15.96
N GLN A 22 -3.04 22.27 16.47
CA GLN A 22 -3.21 23.60 17.05
C GLN A 22 -4.01 24.43 16.04
N GLU A 23 -5.00 25.18 16.55
CA GLU A 23 -5.69 26.23 15.83
C GLU A 23 -4.65 27.16 15.18
N THR A 24 -4.14 26.78 14.02
CA THR A 24 -3.49 27.71 13.13
C THR A 24 -4.57 28.68 12.72
N ASN A 25 -4.39 29.96 13.05
CA ASN A 25 -5.21 31.10 12.66
C ASN A 25 -5.61 30.95 11.18
N TYR A 26 -6.72 30.28 10.95
CA TYR A 26 -7.38 30.29 9.67
C TYR A 26 -7.90 31.72 9.53
N MET A 27 -7.26 32.55 8.73
CA MET A 27 -7.88 33.79 8.29
C MET A 27 -9.19 33.42 7.61
N PRO A 28 -10.34 33.88 8.08
CA PRO A 28 -11.60 33.63 7.39
C PRO A 28 -11.45 34.22 5.98
N LEU A 29 -11.45 33.34 4.98
CA LEU A 29 -11.64 33.76 3.59
C LEU A 29 -12.91 34.61 3.56
N ASP A 30 -12.77 35.79 2.97
CA ASP A 30 -13.76 36.86 2.86
C ASP A 30 -15.19 36.29 2.72
N ALA A 31 -16.13 36.78 3.53
CA ALA A 31 -17.51 36.31 3.66
C ALA A 31 -18.34 36.32 2.35
N THR A 32 -17.71 36.59 1.22
CA THR A 32 -18.33 36.65 -0.11
C THR A 32 -18.45 35.30 -0.83
N ALA A 33 -17.89 34.20 -0.31
CA ALA A 33 -17.97 32.90 -0.97
C ALA A 33 -18.35 31.70 -0.07
N PRO A 34 -19.35 31.81 0.84
CA PRO A 34 -19.76 30.68 1.67
C PRO A 34 -20.26 29.47 0.83
N GLY A 35 -20.65 29.69 -0.41
CA GLY A 35 -21.07 28.63 -1.32
C GLY A 35 -19.95 27.78 -1.90
N ILE A 36 -18.77 28.36 -2.14
CA ILE A 36 -17.61 27.64 -2.73
C ILE A 36 -17.00 26.73 -1.69
N ASP A 37 -16.79 27.20 -0.47
CA ASP A 37 -16.23 26.38 0.62
C ASP A 37 -17.15 25.20 0.96
N ALA A 38 -18.46 25.44 1.02
CA ALA A 38 -19.44 24.39 1.25
C ALA A 38 -19.45 23.36 0.11
N LEU A 39 -19.33 23.81 -1.14
CA LEU A 39 -19.25 22.94 -2.30
C LEU A 39 -17.97 22.11 -2.28
N LEU A 40 -16.83 22.73 -2.02
CA LEU A 40 -15.53 22.03 -1.93
C LEU A 40 -15.55 20.99 -0.80
N LEU A 41 -16.04 21.37 0.38
CA LEU A 41 -16.16 20.45 1.52
C LEU A 41 -17.06 19.26 1.17
N THR A 42 -18.23 19.52 0.58
CA THR A 42 -19.16 18.46 0.16
C THR A 42 -18.50 17.52 -0.86
N THR A 43 -17.78 18.07 -1.83
CA THR A 43 -17.05 17.29 -2.83
C THR A 43 -16.00 16.42 -2.18
N VAL A 44 -15.18 16.96 -1.28
CA VAL A 44 -14.15 16.20 -0.55
C VAL A 44 -14.79 15.05 0.23
N LEU A 45 -15.87 15.33 0.99
CA LEU A 45 -16.56 14.29 1.76
C LEU A 45 -17.17 13.18 0.89
N GLN A 46 -17.58 13.51 -0.35
CA GLN A 46 -18.08 12.50 -1.30
C GLN A 46 -16.97 11.64 -1.91
N LEU A 47 -15.75 12.18 -1.97
CA LEU A 47 -14.59 11.47 -2.52
C LEU A 47 -13.85 10.65 -1.46
N GLU A 48 -14.09 10.87 -0.17
CA GLU A 48 -13.47 10.06 0.88
C GLU A 48 -13.92 8.60 0.81
N LEU A 49 -12.99 7.69 1.13
CA LEU A 49 -13.32 6.29 1.30
C LEU A 49 -14.29 6.12 2.47
N SER A 50 -15.33 5.31 2.25
CA SER A 50 -16.22 4.92 3.34
C SER A 50 -15.46 4.12 4.41
N ASP A 51 -15.99 4.10 5.64
CA ASP A 51 -15.44 3.26 6.73
C ASP A 51 -15.39 1.77 6.35
N ARG A 52 -16.29 1.33 5.47
CA ARG A 52 -16.28 -0.03 4.93
C ARG A 52 -15.09 -0.24 4.01
N ASP A 53 -14.85 0.68 3.08
CA ASP A 53 -13.73 0.58 2.13
C ASP A 53 -12.38 0.69 2.86
N LEU A 54 -12.28 1.56 3.87
CA LEU A 54 -11.10 1.63 4.74
C LEU A 54 -10.81 0.30 5.44
N ARG A 55 -11.84 -0.35 6.01
CA ARG A 55 -11.66 -1.68 6.63
C ARG A 55 -11.26 -2.75 5.62
N VAL A 56 -11.76 -2.68 4.40
CA VAL A 56 -11.34 -3.59 3.33
C VAL A 56 -9.87 -3.35 2.98
N ALA A 57 -9.46 -2.10 2.80
CA ALA A 57 -8.07 -1.74 2.54
C ALA A 57 -7.14 -2.26 3.64
N ASP A 58 -7.46 -2.00 4.90
CA ASP A 58 -6.65 -2.43 6.05
C ASP A 58 -6.51 -3.96 6.11
N LYS A 59 -7.58 -4.70 5.83
CA LYS A 59 -7.52 -6.16 5.73
C LYS A 59 -6.61 -6.64 4.60
N ARG A 60 -6.60 -5.96 3.44
CA ARG A 60 -5.71 -6.35 2.34
C ARG A 60 -4.24 -6.23 2.74
N TYR A 61 -3.85 -5.15 3.41
CA TYR A 61 -2.49 -5.02 3.94
C TYR A 61 -2.15 -6.13 4.95
N GLN A 62 -3.07 -6.50 5.84
CA GLN A 62 -2.87 -7.58 6.82
C GLN A 62 -2.70 -8.95 6.15
N TYR A 63 -3.44 -9.24 5.09
CA TYR A 63 -3.36 -10.53 4.40
C TYR A 63 -2.08 -10.73 3.60
N ILE A 64 -1.38 -9.67 3.19
CA ILE A 64 -0.14 -9.83 2.42
C ILE A 64 0.91 -10.62 3.20
N PRO A 65 1.33 -10.22 4.40
CA PRO A 65 2.32 -10.97 5.16
C PRO A 65 1.85 -12.38 5.51
N GLU A 66 0.59 -12.56 5.90
CA GLU A 66 0.02 -13.89 6.19
C GLU A 66 0.13 -14.83 4.98
N HIS A 67 -0.22 -14.32 3.80
CA HIS A 67 -0.16 -15.08 2.56
C HIS A 67 1.29 -15.43 2.16
N LEU A 68 2.21 -14.50 2.30
CA LEU A 68 3.61 -14.71 1.95
C LEU A 68 4.36 -15.60 2.96
N GLN A 69 3.89 -15.69 4.21
CA GLN A 69 4.45 -16.58 5.24
C GLN A 69 3.93 -18.01 5.20
N ARG A 70 2.94 -18.33 4.35
CA ARG A 70 2.39 -19.68 4.25
C ARG A 70 3.48 -20.73 3.93
N PRO A 71 3.32 -22.00 4.38
CA PRO A 71 4.34 -23.03 4.18
C PRO A 71 4.73 -23.30 2.72
N THR A 72 3.81 -23.04 1.79
CA THR A 72 4.03 -23.22 0.35
C THR A 72 4.68 -22.04 -0.33
N SER A 73 4.86 -20.91 0.36
CA SER A 73 5.50 -19.72 -0.22
C SER A 73 7.00 -19.87 -0.26
N ARG A 74 7.59 -19.61 -1.43
CA ARG A 74 9.04 -19.61 -1.63
C ARG A 74 9.73 -18.43 -0.94
N LEU A 75 8.98 -17.36 -0.64
CA LEU A 75 9.46 -16.17 0.04
C LEU A 75 9.35 -16.23 1.57
N ARG A 76 8.77 -17.32 2.12
CA ARG A 76 8.52 -17.45 3.56
C ARG A 76 9.72 -17.09 4.42
N HIS A 77 10.91 -17.58 4.05
CA HIS A 77 12.14 -17.36 4.81
C HIS A 77 12.62 -15.89 4.81
N LEU A 78 12.14 -15.06 3.88
CA LEU A 78 12.45 -13.64 3.81
C LEU A 78 11.49 -12.82 4.66
N MET A 79 10.31 -13.36 4.95
CA MET A 79 9.23 -12.64 5.64
C MET A 79 9.49 -12.47 7.15
N ASP A 80 10.42 -13.20 7.74
CA ASP A 80 10.76 -13.08 9.16
C ASP A 80 11.37 -11.71 9.50
N THR A 81 12.00 -11.06 8.53
CA THR A 81 12.61 -9.72 8.67
C THR A 81 11.97 -8.68 7.76
N ALA A 82 10.95 -9.06 7.02
CA ALA A 82 10.27 -8.16 6.10
C ALA A 82 9.36 -7.18 6.85
N ALA A 83 9.19 -6.00 6.26
CA ALA A 83 8.20 -5.02 6.69
C ALA A 83 7.25 -4.73 5.52
N ILE A 84 5.96 -4.55 5.84
CA ILE A 84 4.99 -4.09 4.87
C ILE A 84 4.28 -2.86 5.40
N TYR A 85 4.07 -1.89 4.55
CA TYR A 85 3.41 -0.65 4.93
C TYR A 85 2.73 0.03 3.74
N PRO A 86 1.66 0.79 4.00
CA PRO A 86 1.00 1.60 2.98
C PRO A 86 1.95 2.64 2.39
N GLN A 87 1.79 2.90 1.09
CA GLN A 87 2.42 3.99 0.37
C GLN A 87 1.36 4.81 -0.39
N GLY A 88 1.80 5.77 -1.21
CA GLY A 88 0.93 6.58 -2.04
C GLY A 88 -0.12 7.35 -1.23
N SER A 89 -1.28 7.49 -1.81
CA SER A 89 -2.41 8.25 -1.23
C SER A 89 -2.85 7.71 0.13
N ARG A 90 -2.77 6.38 0.35
CA ARG A 90 -3.14 5.77 1.63
C ARG A 90 -2.21 6.17 2.77
N ALA A 91 -0.90 6.28 2.50
CA ALA A 91 0.09 6.66 3.51
C ALA A 91 -0.13 8.08 4.06
N ILE A 92 -0.61 8.99 3.23
CA ILE A 92 -0.86 10.39 3.59
C ILE A 92 -2.34 10.68 3.92
N GLY A 93 -3.20 9.65 3.93
CA GLY A 93 -4.62 9.80 4.22
C GLY A 93 -5.43 10.52 3.13
N ALA A 94 -4.93 10.51 1.89
CA ALA A 94 -5.53 11.21 0.74
C ALA A 94 -6.12 10.25 -0.31
N THR A 95 -6.38 9.00 0.05
CA THR A 95 -7.04 8.06 -0.87
C THR A 95 -8.46 8.49 -1.13
N ILE A 96 -8.81 8.62 -2.40
CA ILE A 96 -10.15 9.01 -2.84
C ILE A 96 -10.82 7.88 -3.61
N VAL A 97 -12.16 7.92 -3.65
CA VAL A 97 -12.97 7.05 -4.50
C VAL A 97 -13.12 7.71 -5.87
N VAL A 98 -12.71 7.00 -6.91
CA VAL A 98 -12.85 7.43 -8.30
C VAL A 98 -13.95 6.59 -8.97
N GLY A 99 -15.14 7.17 -9.10
CA GLY A 99 -16.25 6.53 -9.81
C GLY A 99 -16.95 5.38 -9.06
N THR A 100 -17.76 4.62 -9.80
CA THR A 100 -18.61 3.53 -9.29
C THR A 100 -18.26 2.16 -9.89
N GLY A 101 -17.18 2.08 -10.64
CA GLY A 101 -16.78 0.89 -11.39
C GLY A 101 -15.96 -0.14 -10.61
N GLU A 102 -15.27 -0.98 -11.34
CA GLU A 102 -14.38 -2.01 -10.79
C GLU A 102 -13.13 -1.41 -10.12
N ASP A 103 -12.66 -0.24 -10.60
CA ASP A 103 -11.48 0.45 -10.06
C ASP A 103 -11.92 1.69 -9.29
N ARG A 104 -12.48 1.46 -8.08
CA ARG A 104 -12.99 2.56 -7.26
C ARG A 104 -11.90 3.31 -6.51
N PHE A 105 -10.83 2.64 -6.14
CA PHE A 105 -9.66 3.23 -5.50
C PHE A 105 -8.45 2.29 -5.60
N ASP A 106 -7.29 2.88 -5.48
CA ASP A 106 -6.01 2.21 -5.59
C ASP A 106 -5.32 2.14 -4.23
N LEU A 107 -4.61 1.07 -3.99
CA LEU A 107 -3.78 0.89 -2.83
C LEU A 107 -2.34 0.62 -3.26
N ASP A 108 -1.41 1.25 -2.58
CA ASP A 108 0.02 1.01 -2.74
C ASP A 108 0.61 0.43 -1.47
N ALA A 109 1.43 -0.59 -1.59
CA ALA A 109 2.18 -1.17 -0.50
C ALA A 109 3.66 -1.28 -0.86
N ILE A 110 4.53 -0.95 0.08
CA ILE A 110 5.92 -1.36 0.03
C ILE A 110 6.07 -2.67 0.80
N LEU A 111 6.72 -3.63 0.17
CA LEU A 111 7.21 -4.85 0.79
C LEU A 111 8.75 -4.76 0.89
N GLU A 112 9.22 -4.38 2.06
CA GLU A 112 10.63 -4.21 2.36
C GLU A 112 11.23 -5.51 2.87
N PHE A 113 12.28 -6.03 2.22
CA PHE A 113 13.05 -7.18 2.67
C PHE A 113 14.44 -7.18 2.05
N ASN A 114 15.40 -7.81 2.73
CA ASN A 114 16.74 -7.95 2.22
C ASN A 114 16.76 -8.88 1.01
N ARG A 115 17.24 -8.38 -0.11
CA ARG A 115 17.35 -9.16 -1.34
C ARG A 115 18.36 -10.31 -1.16
N PRO A 116 17.99 -11.56 -1.49
CA PRO A 116 18.91 -12.67 -1.47
C PRO A 116 20.12 -12.45 -2.40
N ALA A 117 21.28 -12.91 -1.96
CA ALA A 117 22.49 -12.81 -2.76
C ALA A 117 22.32 -13.52 -4.11
N GLY A 118 22.71 -12.84 -5.17
CA GLY A 118 22.62 -13.37 -6.54
C GLY A 118 21.25 -13.17 -7.22
N TRP A 119 20.24 -12.68 -6.53
CA TRP A 119 18.97 -12.36 -7.18
C TRP A 119 19.06 -11.04 -7.94
N THR A 120 18.54 -11.05 -9.17
CA THR A 120 18.32 -9.83 -9.96
C THR A 120 16.99 -9.19 -9.56
N PRO A 121 16.74 -7.92 -9.92
CA PRO A 121 15.42 -7.31 -9.78
C PRO A 121 14.30 -8.13 -10.41
N GLY A 122 14.54 -8.71 -11.61
CA GLY A 122 13.60 -9.61 -12.27
C GLY A 122 13.28 -10.83 -11.42
N ASN A 123 14.28 -11.51 -10.87
CA ASN A 123 14.05 -12.67 -10.00
C ASN A 123 13.16 -12.32 -8.80
N VAL A 124 13.37 -11.15 -8.17
CA VAL A 124 12.55 -10.72 -7.04
C VAL A 124 11.09 -10.59 -7.45
N LEU A 125 10.83 -9.90 -8.56
CA LEU A 125 9.47 -9.68 -9.07
C LEU A 125 8.81 -10.98 -9.51
N ASP A 126 9.55 -11.88 -10.18
CA ASP A 126 9.02 -13.17 -10.63
C ASP A 126 8.67 -14.09 -9.44
N GLU A 127 9.54 -14.17 -8.44
CA GLU A 127 9.26 -14.96 -7.23
C GLU A 127 8.10 -14.35 -6.41
N LEU A 128 7.98 -13.03 -6.37
CA LEU A 128 6.86 -12.36 -5.71
C LEU A 128 5.55 -12.62 -6.47
N TYR A 129 5.57 -12.57 -7.80
CA TYR A 129 4.42 -12.93 -8.63
C TYR A 129 3.95 -14.36 -8.36
N GLU A 130 4.88 -15.32 -8.35
CA GLU A 130 4.55 -16.72 -8.04
C GLU A 130 4.03 -16.89 -6.61
N ALA A 131 4.61 -16.15 -5.66
CA ALA A 131 4.17 -16.20 -4.27
C ALA A 131 2.76 -15.63 -4.06
N PHE A 132 2.30 -14.72 -4.88
CA PHE A 132 0.93 -14.18 -4.79
C PHE A 132 -0.12 -15.08 -5.42
N LYS A 133 0.23 -16.10 -6.19
CA LYS A 133 -0.76 -17.05 -6.72
C LYS A 133 -1.60 -17.67 -5.61
N GLY A 134 -2.92 -17.62 -5.79
CA GLY A 134 -3.87 -18.07 -4.79
C GLY A 134 -4.12 -17.08 -3.64
N PHE A 135 -3.74 -15.81 -3.80
CA PHE A 135 -4.14 -14.74 -2.87
C PHE A 135 -5.68 -14.63 -2.84
N PRO A 136 -6.31 -14.50 -1.65
CA PRO A 136 -7.76 -14.51 -1.54
C PRO A 136 -8.45 -13.37 -2.30
N ASP A 137 -9.56 -13.69 -2.96
CA ASP A 137 -10.46 -12.75 -3.66
C ASP A 137 -9.82 -11.98 -4.84
N VAL A 138 -8.59 -12.31 -5.25
CA VAL A 138 -7.95 -11.71 -6.41
C VAL A 138 -8.56 -12.28 -7.70
N LYS A 139 -8.97 -11.40 -8.59
CA LYS A 139 -9.47 -11.74 -9.93
C LYS A 139 -8.31 -11.93 -10.92
N LYS A 140 -7.30 -11.09 -10.84
CA LYS A 140 -6.14 -11.09 -11.73
C LYS A 140 -4.89 -10.68 -10.97
N ILE A 141 -3.77 -11.30 -11.30
CA ILE A 141 -2.45 -10.92 -10.82
C ILE A 141 -1.63 -10.52 -12.03
N GLU A 142 -1.01 -9.35 -11.99
CA GLU A 142 -0.13 -8.87 -13.05
C GLU A 142 1.26 -8.60 -12.48
N ARG A 143 2.25 -9.04 -13.24
CA ARG A 143 3.65 -8.78 -12.97
C ARG A 143 4.05 -7.55 -13.77
N CYS A 144 4.23 -6.43 -13.10
CA CYS A 144 4.61 -5.16 -13.68
C CYS A 144 6.12 -4.93 -13.61
N THR A 145 6.62 -3.84 -14.18
CA THR A 145 8.06 -3.55 -14.20
C THR A 145 8.64 -3.29 -12.81
N ARG A 146 7.82 -2.85 -11.84
CA ARG A 146 8.27 -2.45 -10.49
C ARG A 146 7.44 -3.05 -9.36
N CYS A 147 6.28 -3.59 -9.64
CA CYS A 147 5.34 -4.08 -8.64
C CYS A 147 4.66 -5.37 -9.09
N ILE A 148 3.92 -5.98 -8.19
CA ILE A 148 2.90 -6.98 -8.52
C ILE A 148 1.55 -6.35 -8.23
N GLN A 149 0.72 -6.24 -9.26
CA GLN A 149 -0.64 -5.73 -9.14
C GLN A 149 -1.61 -6.87 -8.84
N LEU A 150 -2.38 -6.70 -7.78
CA LEU A 150 -3.45 -7.59 -7.36
C LEU A 150 -4.80 -6.92 -7.63
N GLN A 151 -5.50 -7.38 -8.67
CA GLN A 151 -6.79 -6.82 -9.04
C GLN A 151 -7.93 -7.54 -8.32
N PHE A 152 -8.75 -6.79 -7.61
CA PHE A 152 -9.96 -7.25 -6.91
C PHE A 152 -11.23 -6.84 -7.65
N ALA A 153 -12.39 -7.02 -7.01
CA ALA A 153 -13.68 -6.71 -7.63
C ALA A 153 -13.93 -5.21 -7.86
N PHE A 154 -13.31 -4.34 -7.04
CA PHE A 154 -13.58 -2.90 -7.07
C PHE A 154 -12.36 -2.03 -6.70
N MET A 155 -11.19 -2.63 -6.64
CA MET A 155 -9.92 -1.95 -6.33
C MET A 155 -8.74 -2.77 -6.86
N HIS A 156 -7.59 -2.15 -6.98
CA HIS A 156 -6.34 -2.87 -7.12
C HIS A 156 -5.35 -2.48 -6.01
N LEU A 157 -4.37 -3.36 -5.80
CA LEU A 157 -3.32 -3.19 -4.82
C LEU A 157 -1.98 -3.47 -5.49
N ASP A 158 -1.14 -2.47 -5.55
CA ASP A 158 0.21 -2.56 -6.08
C ASP A 158 1.20 -2.85 -4.95
N VAL A 159 1.86 -3.99 -5.03
CA VAL A 159 2.87 -4.39 -4.06
C VAL A 159 4.24 -4.21 -4.68
N THR A 160 4.95 -3.19 -4.23
CA THR A 160 6.29 -2.82 -4.70
C THR A 160 7.33 -3.38 -3.75
N PRO A 161 8.17 -4.34 -4.18
CA PRO A 161 9.28 -4.83 -3.37
C PRO A 161 10.39 -3.78 -3.29
N MET A 162 11.05 -3.70 -2.13
CA MET A 162 12.13 -2.76 -1.85
C MET A 162 13.26 -3.43 -1.06
N ASP A 163 14.49 -3.21 -1.48
CA ASP A 163 15.71 -3.57 -0.72
C ASP A 163 16.03 -2.41 0.23
N PRO A 164 16.03 -2.60 1.56
CA PRO A 164 16.28 -1.51 2.50
C PRO A 164 17.69 -0.93 2.34
N ALA A 165 17.86 0.32 2.72
CA ALA A 165 19.18 0.94 2.74
C ALA A 165 20.09 0.19 3.73
N ARG A 166 21.36 -0.03 3.35
CA ARG A 166 22.33 -0.75 4.19
C ARG A 166 22.64 -0.03 5.49
N GLU A 167 22.51 1.30 5.50
CA GLU A 167 22.70 2.11 6.70
C GLU A 167 21.34 2.45 7.30
N PRO A 168 21.15 2.25 8.60
CA PRO A 168 19.94 2.69 9.28
C PRO A 168 19.72 4.19 9.11
N ARG A 169 18.56 4.59 8.62
CA ARG A 169 18.15 5.98 8.48
C ARG A 169 16.84 6.20 9.22
N PRO A 170 16.59 7.41 9.74
CA PRO A 170 15.31 7.71 10.38
C PRO A 170 14.12 7.58 9.44
N GLU A 171 14.33 7.87 8.14
CA GLU A 171 13.33 7.65 7.12
C GLU A 171 13.47 6.25 6.51
N ARG A 172 12.34 5.67 6.11
CA ARG A 172 12.33 4.40 5.36
C ARG A 172 12.82 4.67 3.92
N VAL A 173 14.06 4.35 3.69
CA VAL A 173 14.74 4.55 2.40
C VAL A 173 15.27 3.23 1.90
N GLY A 174 15.07 2.94 0.62
CA GLY A 174 15.56 1.73 0.01
C GLY A 174 15.59 1.83 -1.52
N GLN A 175 15.99 0.76 -2.15
CA GLN A 175 16.04 0.65 -3.60
C GLN A 175 14.84 -0.18 -4.10
N ILE A 176 13.96 0.44 -4.89
CA ILE A 176 12.88 -0.25 -5.59
C ILE A 176 13.48 -1.09 -6.72
N PHE A 177 13.01 -2.31 -6.86
CA PHE A 177 13.41 -3.20 -7.96
C PHE A 177 12.70 -2.78 -9.25
N HIS A 178 13.47 -2.73 -10.34
CA HIS A 178 12.98 -2.41 -11.67
C HIS A 178 13.50 -3.42 -12.68
N SER A 179 12.61 -4.02 -13.46
CA SER A 179 12.95 -4.98 -14.51
C SER A 179 12.10 -4.70 -15.75
N PRO A 180 12.63 -3.94 -16.72
CA PRO A 180 11.90 -3.50 -17.92
C PRO A 180 11.56 -4.64 -18.88
N ASP A 181 12.25 -5.79 -18.76
CA ASP A 181 12.11 -6.90 -19.72
C ASP A 181 10.77 -7.68 -19.58
N HIS A 182 9.95 -7.34 -18.58
CA HIS A 182 8.75 -8.10 -18.26
C HIS A 182 7.58 -7.16 -17.95
N GLY A 183 6.84 -6.79 -18.95
CA GLY A 183 5.57 -6.10 -18.81
C GLY A 183 5.57 -4.62 -19.21
N PRO A 184 4.40 -4.02 -19.35
CA PRO A 184 4.24 -2.61 -19.68
C PRO A 184 4.80 -1.74 -18.53
N ASP A 185 5.27 -0.55 -18.88
CA ASP A 185 5.71 0.45 -17.89
C ASP A 185 4.54 0.98 -17.04
N GLU A 186 3.32 0.66 -17.43
CA GLU A 186 2.07 1.05 -16.79
C GLU A 186 1.50 -0.17 -16.05
N CYS A 187 1.52 -0.09 -14.75
CA CYS A 187 0.61 -0.79 -13.87
C CYS A 187 -0.26 0.22 -13.20
#